data_fec187ad0da2d200a33d9190d0724492
#
_entry.id   fec187ad0da2d200a33d9190d0724492
#
_cell.length_a   1.000
_cell.length_b   1.000
_cell.length_c   1.000
_cell.angle_alpha   90.00
_cell.angle_beta   90.00
_cell.angle_gamma   90.00
#
_symmetry.space_group_name_H-M   'P 1'
#
loop_
_entity.id
_entity.type
_entity.pdbx_description
1 polymer ?
#
loop_
_entity_poly.entity_id
_entity_poly.type
_entity_poly.pdbx_seq_one_letter_code
_entity_poly.pdbx_strand_id
1 'polypeptide(L)'
;MNGPIFVDGAEPGDALKVEIISMVPTRGTGFTRSIVAANVIDPESVRDLPPRDMAIWSIDREALTVRLSEPVAGLENFILPLAPMIGCFGVAPSLGQAI
;
A
#
# COMPACT_ATOMS: atom_id res chain seq x y z
N MET A 1 3.98 6.31 8.06
CA MET A 1 4.63 5.18 8.76
C MET A 1 3.96 5.05 10.12
N ASN A 2 3.60 3.84 10.54
CA ASN A 2 3.04 3.56 11.86
C ASN A 2 4.09 2.79 12.66
N GLY A 3 4.64 3.43 13.66
CA GLY A 3 5.73 2.88 14.46
C GLY A 3 6.85 3.91 14.65
N PRO A 4 7.95 3.53 15.29
CA PRO A 4 8.28 2.18 15.76
C PRO A 4 7.39 1.71 16.91
N ILE A 5 7.23 0.39 17.03
CA ILE A 5 6.56 -0.27 18.16
C ILE A 5 7.64 -0.90 19.02
N PHE A 6 7.64 -0.58 20.30
CA PHE A 6 8.57 -1.18 21.26
C PHE A 6 8.11 -2.60 21.63
N VAL A 7 9.02 -3.55 21.62
CA VAL A 7 8.77 -4.94 22.06
C VAL A 7 9.57 -5.15 23.34
N ASP A 8 8.85 -5.28 24.46
CA ASP A 8 9.48 -5.44 25.78
C ASP A 8 10.26 -6.76 25.86
N GLY A 9 11.45 -6.69 26.41
CA GLY A 9 12.32 -7.84 26.58
C GLY A 9 13.03 -8.33 25.30
N ALA A 10 12.80 -7.72 24.13
CA ALA A 10 13.53 -8.07 22.92
C ALA A 10 14.90 -7.40 22.88
N GLU A 11 15.94 -8.18 22.64
CA GLU A 11 17.34 -7.73 22.57
C GLU A 11 17.95 -7.95 21.17
N PRO A 12 19.03 -7.23 20.82
CA PRO A 12 19.76 -7.48 19.59
C PRO A 12 20.24 -8.94 19.48
N GLY A 13 19.86 -9.60 18.40
CA GLY A 13 20.12 -11.03 18.17
C GLY A 13 18.91 -11.93 18.35
N ASP A 14 17.85 -11.43 18.95
CA ASP A 14 16.60 -12.16 19.09
C ASP A 14 15.84 -12.24 17.77
N ALA A 15 15.06 -13.30 17.61
CA ALA A 15 14.13 -13.46 16.50
C ALA A 15 12.73 -13.00 16.93
N LEU A 16 12.13 -12.08 16.19
CA LEU A 16 10.75 -11.66 16.39
C LEU A 16 9.81 -12.46 15.47
N LYS A 17 8.81 -13.08 16.05
CA LYS A 17 7.71 -13.70 15.31
C LYS A 17 6.55 -12.70 15.25
N VAL A 18 6.16 -12.31 14.04
CA VAL A 18 4.98 -11.47 13.81
C VAL A 18 3.85 -12.34 13.29
N GLU A 19 2.73 -12.34 14.00
CA GLU A 19 1.51 -13.03 13.59
C GLU A 19 0.43 -12.01 13.26
N ILE A 20 -0.03 -12.01 12.00
CA ILE A 20 -1.11 -11.14 11.55
C ILE A 20 -2.44 -11.84 11.79
N ILE A 21 -3.15 -11.44 12.84
CA ILE A 21 -4.44 -12.04 13.22
C ILE A 21 -5.57 -11.53 12.33
N SER A 22 -5.53 -10.27 11.97
CA SER A 22 -6.55 -9.61 11.15
C SER A 22 -5.97 -8.45 10.38
N MET A 23 -6.47 -8.23 9.18
CA MET A 23 -6.07 -7.12 8.34
C MET A 23 -7.30 -6.53 7.65
N VAL A 24 -7.72 -5.36 8.09
CA VAL A 24 -8.90 -4.69 7.57
C VAL A 24 -8.54 -3.23 7.22
N PRO A 25 -8.89 -2.75 6.03
CA PRO A 25 -8.73 -1.34 5.70
C PRO A 25 -9.51 -0.45 6.67
N THR A 26 -8.85 0.57 7.20
CA THR A 26 -9.50 1.53 8.12
C THR A 26 -10.38 2.53 7.39
N ARG A 27 -10.11 2.77 6.10
CA ARG A 27 -10.85 3.70 5.25
C ARG A 27 -11.80 2.95 4.33
N GLY A 28 -12.92 3.59 3.98
CA GLY A 28 -13.84 3.10 2.95
C GLY A 28 -13.40 3.43 1.52
N THR A 29 -12.24 4.05 1.35
CA THR A 29 -11.70 4.41 0.04
C THR A 29 -10.21 4.12 -0.04
N GLY A 30 -9.75 3.79 -1.24
CA GLY A 30 -8.35 3.69 -1.61
C GLY A 30 -8.07 4.45 -2.90
N PHE A 31 -6.83 4.48 -3.33
CA PHE A 31 -6.48 5.10 -4.62
C PHE A 31 -5.36 4.33 -5.31
N THR A 32 -5.36 4.40 -6.63
CA THR A 32 -4.23 4.02 -7.49
C THR A 32 -3.81 5.22 -8.32
N ARG A 33 -2.54 5.31 -8.62
CA ARG A 33 -1.99 6.38 -9.48
C ARG A 33 -1.25 5.79 -10.65
N SER A 34 -1.40 6.43 -11.82
CA SER A 34 -0.56 6.15 -12.98
C SER A 34 0.81 6.86 -12.85
N ILE A 35 1.59 6.46 -11.84
CA ILE A 35 2.91 7.04 -11.61
C ILE A 35 3.97 5.97 -11.83
N VAL A 36 4.84 6.23 -12.80
CA VAL A 36 6.15 5.58 -12.88
C VAL A 36 7.16 6.54 -12.27
N ALA A 37 7.98 6.03 -11.36
CA ALA A 37 9.01 6.85 -10.74
C ALA A 37 10.10 7.18 -11.76
N ALA A 38 10.38 8.46 -11.96
CA ALA A 38 11.32 8.92 -12.98
C ALA A 38 12.76 8.39 -12.79
N ASN A 39 13.09 7.97 -11.56
CA ASN A 39 14.41 7.40 -11.24
C ASN A 39 14.57 5.91 -11.57
N VAL A 40 13.53 5.24 -12.05
CA VAL A 40 13.56 3.81 -12.43
C VAL A 40 13.38 3.59 -13.94
N ILE A 41 13.43 4.65 -14.73
CA ILE A 41 13.34 4.62 -16.20
C ILE A 41 14.50 5.40 -16.80
N ASP A 42 14.80 5.09 -18.07
CA ASP A 42 15.83 5.79 -18.82
C ASP A 42 15.53 7.30 -18.90
N PRO A 43 16.52 8.16 -18.67
CA PRO A 43 16.33 9.61 -18.63
C PRO A 43 15.67 10.19 -19.89
N GLU A 44 15.91 9.61 -21.04
CA GLU A 44 15.31 10.00 -22.30
C GLU A 44 13.80 9.71 -22.36
N SER A 45 13.34 8.66 -21.70
CA SER A 45 11.92 8.26 -21.65
C SER A 45 11.10 9.05 -20.61
N VAL A 46 11.75 9.79 -19.72
CA VAL A 46 11.06 10.59 -18.68
C VAL A 46 10.09 11.61 -19.29
N ARG A 47 10.40 12.14 -20.48
CA ARG A 47 9.58 13.13 -21.17
C ARG A 47 8.28 12.57 -21.71
N ASP A 48 8.25 11.26 -21.99
CA ASP A 48 7.13 10.56 -22.61
C ASP A 48 6.23 9.89 -21.57
N LEU A 49 6.46 10.16 -20.28
CA LEU A 49 5.62 9.62 -19.22
C LEU A 49 4.17 10.10 -19.36
N PRO A 50 3.21 9.19 -19.15
CA PRO A 50 1.81 9.58 -19.15
C PRO A 50 1.53 10.62 -18.06
N PRO A 51 0.51 11.46 -18.23
CA PRO A 51 0.10 12.40 -17.20
C PRO A 51 -0.24 11.64 -15.91
N ARG A 52 0.07 12.28 -14.79
CA ARG A 52 -0.23 11.73 -13.47
C ARG A 52 -1.74 11.75 -13.26
N ASP A 53 -2.33 10.59 -13.25
CA ASP A 53 -3.74 10.41 -12.98
C ASP A 53 -3.98 9.58 -11.73
N MET A 54 -5.16 9.66 -11.17
CA MET A 54 -5.53 8.98 -9.94
C MET A 54 -6.95 8.41 -10.05
N ALA A 55 -7.06 7.11 -9.85
CA ALA A 55 -8.35 6.46 -9.70
C ALA A 55 -8.66 6.23 -8.21
N ILE A 56 -9.86 6.61 -7.79
CA ILE A 56 -10.38 6.37 -6.45
C ILE A 56 -11.21 5.09 -6.45
N TRP A 57 -11.00 4.28 -5.44
CA TRP A 57 -11.70 3.02 -5.22
C TRP A 57 -12.56 3.10 -3.97
N SER A 58 -13.80 2.68 -4.08
CA SER A 58 -14.69 2.44 -2.94
C SER A 58 -14.47 1.02 -2.42
N ILE A 59 -14.31 0.90 -1.11
CA ILE A 59 -14.04 -0.36 -0.42
C ILE A 59 -15.29 -0.77 0.34
N ASP A 60 -15.85 -1.91 -0.03
CA ASP A 60 -16.91 -2.58 0.72
C ASP A 60 -16.25 -3.62 1.64
N ARG A 61 -16.26 -3.34 2.95
CA ARG A 61 -15.64 -4.19 3.95
C ARG A 61 -16.51 -5.38 4.37
N GLU A 62 -17.81 -5.30 4.12
CA GLU A 62 -18.75 -6.39 4.41
C GLU A 62 -18.74 -7.40 3.27
N ALA A 63 -18.86 -6.91 2.03
CA ALA A 63 -18.79 -7.75 0.84
C ALA A 63 -17.36 -8.18 0.49
N LEU A 64 -16.35 -7.61 1.13
CA LEU A 64 -14.92 -7.80 0.82
C LEU A 64 -14.60 -7.55 -0.65
N THR A 65 -15.07 -6.43 -1.17
CA THR A 65 -14.88 -6.03 -2.57
C THR A 65 -14.43 -4.59 -2.70
N VAL A 66 -13.86 -4.28 -3.86
CA VAL A 66 -13.51 -2.91 -4.26
C VAL A 66 -14.04 -2.62 -5.65
N ARG A 67 -14.44 -1.38 -5.90
CA ARG A 67 -14.89 -0.89 -7.20
C ARG A 67 -14.43 0.54 -7.43
N LEU A 68 -14.38 0.97 -8.67
CA LEU A 68 -14.13 2.38 -8.99
C LEU A 68 -15.23 3.26 -8.39
N SER A 69 -14.84 4.33 -7.70
CA SER A 69 -15.78 5.31 -7.16
C SER A 69 -16.46 6.11 -8.27
N GLU A 70 -15.72 6.37 -9.34
CA GLU A 70 -16.21 6.97 -10.57
C GLU A 70 -16.07 5.94 -11.69
N PRO A 71 -17.16 5.30 -12.13
CA PRO A 71 -17.11 4.31 -13.18
C PRO A 71 -16.61 4.90 -14.51
N VAL A 72 -15.73 4.16 -15.16
CA VAL A 72 -15.25 4.49 -16.52
C VAL A 72 -16.04 3.70 -17.54
N ALA A 73 -16.29 4.28 -18.70
CA ALA A 73 -17.04 3.62 -19.78
C ALA A 73 -16.48 2.23 -20.10
N GLY A 74 -17.33 1.22 -20.04
CA GLY A 74 -16.99 -0.19 -20.20
C GLY A 74 -16.50 -0.89 -18.91
N LEU A 75 -16.35 -0.17 -17.80
CA LEU A 75 -15.96 -0.71 -16.50
C LEU A 75 -16.98 -0.42 -15.38
N GLU A 76 -18.23 -0.13 -15.74
CA GLU A 76 -19.28 0.27 -14.80
C GLU A 76 -19.55 -0.80 -13.74
N ASN A 77 -19.42 -2.06 -14.11
CA ASN A 77 -19.64 -3.21 -13.24
C ASN A 77 -18.33 -3.90 -12.80
N PHE A 78 -17.20 -3.21 -12.95
CA PHE A 78 -15.91 -3.77 -12.59
C PHE A 78 -15.74 -3.81 -11.07
N ILE A 79 -15.76 -5.01 -10.52
CA ILE A 79 -15.61 -5.29 -9.08
C ILE A 79 -14.48 -6.28 -8.91
N LEU A 80 -13.59 -6.00 -7.95
CA LEU A 80 -12.49 -6.88 -7.57
C LEU A 80 -12.67 -7.37 -6.13
N PRO A 81 -12.17 -8.56 -5.80
CA PRO A 81 -12.08 -8.98 -4.41
C PRO A 81 -11.12 -8.05 -3.64
N LEU A 82 -11.49 -7.72 -2.42
CA LEU A 82 -10.60 -7.00 -1.52
C LEU A 82 -9.50 -7.95 -1.03
N ALA A 83 -8.26 -7.62 -1.34
CA ALA A 83 -7.08 -8.36 -0.92
C ALA A 83 -6.17 -7.46 -0.07
N PRO A 84 -6.45 -7.29 1.23
CA PRO A 84 -5.62 -6.45 2.09
C PRO A 84 -4.19 -6.99 2.17
N MET A 85 -3.23 -6.08 2.16
CA MET A 85 -1.83 -6.41 2.35
C MET A 85 -1.13 -5.32 3.15
N ILE A 86 -0.11 -5.71 3.90
CA ILE A 86 0.86 -4.79 4.50
C ILE A 86 2.02 -4.67 3.49
N GLY A 87 2.46 -3.44 3.23
CA GLY A 87 3.60 -3.19 2.36
C GLY A 87 4.91 -3.68 2.98
N CYS A 88 5.71 -2.76 3.51
CA CYS A 88 6.97 -3.11 4.17
C CYS A 88 6.81 -3.02 5.68
N PHE A 89 7.35 -4.00 6.39
CA PHE A 89 7.63 -3.90 7.81
C PHE A 89 9.01 -4.50 8.10
N GLY A 90 9.61 -4.07 9.19
CA GLY A 90 10.94 -4.53 9.56
C GLY A 90 11.28 -4.09 10.97
N VAL A 91 12.41 -4.52 11.45
CA VAL A 91 12.95 -4.12 12.76
C VAL A 91 13.62 -2.75 12.62
N ALA A 92 13.37 -1.86 13.57
CA ALA A 92 14.06 -0.57 13.62
C ALA A 92 15.57 -0.78 13.78
N PRO A 93 16.39 -0.04 13.03
CA PRO A 93 17.83 -0.15 13.16
C PRO A 93 18.30 0.32 14.55
N SER A 94 19.41 -0.24 15.00
CA SER A 94 20.04 0.18 16.25
C SER A 94 20.41 1.66 16.19
N LEU A 95 20.32 2.36 17.31
CA LEU A 95 20.71 3.77 17.45
C LEU A 95 19.92 4.76 16.59
N GLY A 96 18.74 4.39 16.08
CA GLY A 96 17.90 5.28 15.29
C GLY A 96 18.51 5.69 13.95
N GLN A 97 19.43 4.92 13.41
CA GLN A 97 20.00 5.16 12.09
C GLN A 97 18.90 5.02 11.03
N ALA A 98 18.79 6.00 10.14
CA ALA A 98 17.95 5.88 8.95
C ALA A 98 18.64 4.94 7.93
N ILE A 99 17.85 4.08 7.32
CA ILE A 99 18.29 3.24 6.21
C ILE A 99 18.07 4.02 4.90
#